data_2b1c08f5cf211ff8b94b98335b91987a
#
_entry.id   2b1c08f5cf211ff8b94b98335b91987a
#
_cell.length_a   1.000
_cell.length_b   1.000
_cell.length_c   1.000
_cell.angle_alpha   90.00
_cell.angle_beta   90.00
_cell.angle_gamma   90.00
#
_symmetry.space_group_name_H-M   'P 1'
#
loop_
_entity.id
_entity.type
_entity.pdbx_description
1 polymer ?
#
loop_
_entity_poly.entity_id
_entity_poly.type
_entity_poly.pdbx_seq_one_letter_code
_entity_poly.pdbx_strand_id
1 'polypeptide(L)'
;MDEEILAWRTIGIVERMCLEKGLHRRETLNHPATIQAGRDRVLRLFWSIYVLDMRWSFGTGMPFSLEDSDIDPWLPEPEEKTPYLQVMIRYSRIAGKAWKFISAFNNSNEIKKDDLHYLDWQVQRWANEMPDSLRLDPNGKNETRSIRRLRSVLYLRANQLRLLIHRPILHSAAHIARCPDESETVVDIAQDTIRFITHLNQISDIYQLQQVTFNWFLVSALAVLFLAVSQSPTQFSNRCKEEFYMALELVKGFSTQSYISRRLWKSIRSLRKIGPQLGLQKQHLHEPASVNNALDQDGDFVDPLRYAGSTSVQSQTPRDGEQMTQELMEWFEAVGNLENQIMGMGSQAFEDPGLPPVGSRMPNGGYMFDYGVELSSVLRDCF
;
A
#
# COMPACT_ATOMS: atom_id res chain seq x y z
N MET A 1 -4.67 -11.03 -15.86
CA MET A 1 -3.23 -11.11 -15.51
C MET A 1 -2.97 -9.90 -14.66
N ASP A 2 -2.44 -10.10 -13.46
CA ASP A 2 -2.29 -9.02 -12.51
C ASP A 2 -1.20 -8.07 -13.01
N GLU A 3 -1.56 -6.81 -13.26
CA GLU A 3 -0.65 -5.80 -13.81
C GLU A 3 0.58 -5.60 -12.92
N GLU A 4 0.42 -5.76 -11.61
CA GLU A 4 1.51 -5.67 -10.64
C GLU A 4 2.48 -6.82 -10.72
N ILE A 5 2.00 -8.05 -10.89
CA ILE A 5 2.86 -9.22 -11.15
C ILE A 5 3.57 -9.05 -12.49
N LEU A 6 2.91 -8.49 -13.49
CA LEU A 6 3.52 -8.17 -14.77
C LEU A 6 4.61 -7.09 -14.59
N ALA A 7 4.34 -6.05 -13.82
CA ALA A 7 5.31 -5.00 -13.50
C ALA A 7 6.52 -5.58 -12.75
N TRP A 8 6.31 -6.42 -11.73
CA TRP A 8 7.38 -7.13 -11.02
C TRP A 8 8.22 -8.00 -11.96
N ARG A 9 7.58 -8.79 -12.83
CA ARG A 9 8.30 -9.62 -13.83
C ARG A 9 9.12 -8.77 -14.78
N THR A 10 8.51 -7.67 -15.27
CA THR A 10 9.16 -6.77 -16.24
C THR A 10 10.38 -6.10 -15.63
N ILE A 11 10.25 -5.55 -14.41
CA ILE A 11 11.39 -4.86 -13.77
C ILE A 11 12.51 -5.86 -13.43
N GLY A 12 12.18 -7.08 -13.00
CA GLY A 12 13.18 -8.12 -12.75
C GLY A 12 13.93 -8.58 -14.02
N ILE A 13 13.28 -8.52 -15.21
CA ILE A 13 13.99 -8.74 -16.49
C ILE A 13 14.96 -7.61 -16.76
N VAL A 14 14.51 -6.35 -16.60
CA VAL A 14 15.34 -5.16 -16.82
C VAL A 14 16.54 -5.15 -15.86
N GLU A 15 16.33 -5.54 -14.61
CA GLU A 15 17.40 -5.60 -13.63
C GLU A 15 18.45 -6.65 -13.98
N ARG A 16 18.04 -7.85 -14.39
CA ARG A 16 18.98 -8.87 -14.91
C ARG A 16 19.78 -8.35 -16.11
N MET A 17 19.18 -7.60 -17.02
CA MET A 17 19.90 -6.94 -18.13
C MET A 17 20.95 -5.93 -17.61
N CYS A 18 20.64 -5.21 -16.53
CA CYS A 18 21.60 -4.30 -15.88
C CYS A 18 22.78 -5.08 -15.27
N LEU A 19 22.51 -6.23 -14.62
CA LEU A 19 23.55 -7.09 -14.07
C LEU A 19 24.45 -7.69 -15.15
N GLU A 20 23.89 -8.14 -16.28
CA GLU A 20 24.63 -8.61 -17.45
C GLU A 20 25.58 -7.55 -18.02
N LYS A 21 25.14 -6.27 -17.97
CA LYS A 21 25.97 -5.14 -18.37
C LYS A 21 26.96 -4.68 -17.28
N GLY A 22 26.91 -5.29 -16.10
CA GLY A 22 27.76 -4.94 -14.97
C GLY A 22 27.45 -3.58 -14.34
N LEU A 23 26.23 -3.02 -14.51
CA LEU A 23 25.89 -1.66 -14.04
C LEU A 23 25.89 -1.56 -12.50
N HIS A 24 25.84 -2.67 -11.78
CA HIS A 24 25.96 -2.76 -10.32
C HIS A 24 27.41 -2.61 -9.84
N ARG A 25 28.40 -2.47 -10.75
CA ARG A 25 29.83 -2.41 -10.45
C ARG A 25 30.41 -1.07 -10.87
N ARG A 26 31.26 -0.45 -10.04
CA ARG A 26 31.91 0.83 -10.33
C ARG A 26 32.83 0.80 -11.55
N GLU A 27 33.44 -0.39 -11.85
CA GLU A 27 34.35 -0.51 -13.00
C GLU A 27 33.65 -0.17 -14.32
N THR A 28 32.35 -0.50 -14.41
CA THR A 28 31.53 -0.21 -15.61
C THR A 28 31.43 1.28 -15.92
N LEU A 29 31.58 2.15 -14.92
CA LEU A 29 31.57 3.60 -15.12
C LEU A 29 32.74 4.11 -15.99
N ASN A 30 33.82 3.33 -16.08
CA ASN A 30 34.98 3.64 -16.91
C ASN A 30 34.93 2.99 -18.31
N HIS A 31 33.91 2.18 -18.58
CA HIS A 31 33.71 1.57 -19.88
C HIS A 31 33.41 2.64 -20.96
N PRO A 32 34.00 2.57 -22.15
CA PRO A 32 33.81 3.58 -23.22
C PRO A 32 32.33 3.83 -23.55
N ALA A 33 31.50 2.78 -23.62
CA ALA A 33 30.05 2.93 -23.87
C ALA A 33 29.33 3.71 -22.76
N THR A 34 29.71 3.52 -21.48
CA THR A 34 29.16 4.25 -20.36
C THR A 34 29.56 5.72 -20.37
N ILE A 35 30.82 5.99 -20.72
CA ILE A 35 31.32 7.36 -20.86
C ILE A 35 30.58 8.08 -22.00
N GLN A 36 30.38 7.43 -23.13
CA GLN A 36 29.62 7.95 -24.27
C GLN A 36 28.13 8.20 -23.92
N ALA A 37 27.50 7.29 -23.15
CA ALA A 37 26.12 7.44 -22.70
C ALA A 37 25.93 8.48 -21.58
N GLY A 38 27.02 8.85 -20.90
CA GLY A 38 27.02 9.72 -19.73
C GLY A 38 26.93 8.95 -18.43
N ARG A 39 28.00 8.99 -17.62
CA ARG A 39 28.11 8.24 -16.34
C ARG A 39 26.91 8.48 -15.41
N ASP A 40 26.55 9.74 -15.20
CA ASP A 40 25.44 10.12 -14.33
C ASP A 40 24.09 9.58 -14.84
N ARG A 41 23.86 9.59 -16.16
CA ARG A 41 22.66 9.00 -16.76
C ARG A 41 22.58 7.49 -16.51
N VAL A 42 23.70 6.78 -16.63
CA VAL A 42 23.75 5.32 -16.38
C VAL A 42 23.53 5.02 -14.88
N LEU A 43 24.12 5.81 -13.98
CA LEU A 43 23.89 5.69 -12.54
C LEU A 43 22.41 5.93 -12.19
N ARG A 44 21.81 7.00 -12.69
CA ARG A 44 20.37 7.25 -12.46
C ARG A 44 19.51 6.12 -12.99
N LEU A 45 19.82 5.60 -14.18
CA LEU A 45 19.09 4.45 -14.74
C LEU A 45 19.16 3.24 -13.80
N PHE A 46 20.36 2.82 -13.40
CA PHE A 46 20.54 1.66 -12.51
C PHE A 46 19.81 1.84 -11.18
N TRP A 47 20.04 2.96 -10.51
CA TRP A 47 19.39 3.20 -9.21
C TRP A 47 17.86 3.36 -9.31
N SER A 48 17.35 3.87 -10.44
CA SER A 48 15.89 3.91 -10.67
C SER A 48 15.30 2.52 -10.80
N ILE A 49 16.00 1.62 -11.51
CA ILE A 49 15.58 0.21 -11.68
C ILE A 49 15.61 -0.50 -10.33
N TYR A 50 16.68 -0.35 -9.54
CA TYR A 50 16.79 -0.87 -8.18
C TYR A 50 15.63 -0.43 -7.28
N VAL A 51 15.30 0.87 -7.29
CA VAL A 51 14.17 1.41 -6.50
C VAL A 51 12.83 0.83 -6.98
N LEU A 52 12.65 0.65 -8.29
CA LEU A 52 11.44 0.08 -8.86
C LEU A 52 11.30 -1.42 -8.54
N ASP A 53 12.40 -2.20 -8.60
CA ASP A 53 12.36 -3.62 -8.20
C ASP A 53 11.95 -3.76 -6.73
N MET A 54 12.61 -3.00 -5.84
CA MET A 54 12.23 -2.97 -4.43
C MET A 54 10.76 -2.60 -4.21
N ARG A 55 10.24 -1.62 -4.95
CA ARG A 55 8.86 -1.18 -4.83
C ARG A 55 7.88 -2.27 -5.24
N TRP A 56 8.07 -2.87 -6.40
CA TRP A 56 7.16 -3.88 -6.92
C TRP A 56 7.25 -5.19 -6.15
N SER A 57 8.46 -5.61 -5.76
CA SER A 57 8.66 -6.80 -4.94
C SER A 57 8.00 -6.65 -3.56
N PHE A 58 8.19 -5.50 -2.92
CA PHE A 58 7.59 -5.21 -1.62
C PHE A 58 6.06 -5.12 -1.68
N GLY A 59 5.50 -4.50 -2.74
CA GLY A 59 4.06 -4.36 -2.94
C GLY A 59 3.37 -5.68 -3.27
N THR A 60 4.04 -6.58 -3.98
CA THR A 60 3.48 -7.88 -4.40
C THR A 60 3.79 -9.04 -3.47
N GLY A 61 4.62 -8.83 -2.45
CA GLY A 61 5.10 -9.91 -1.59
C GLY A 61 6.09 -10.88 -2.27
N MET A 62 6.61 -10.50 -3.44
CA MET A 62 7.55 -11.31 -4.22
C MET A 62 9.01 -11.01 -3.86
N PRO A 63 9.94 -11.96 -4.07
CA PRO A 63 11.36 -11.74 -3.84
C PRO A 63 11.93 -10.61 -4.70
N PHE A 64 12.93 -9.91 -4.17
CA PHE A 64 13.73 -8.95 -4.91
C PHE A 64 14.60 -9.66 -5.95
N SER A 65 14.83 -8.99 -7.08
CA SER A 65 15.74 -9.51 -8.13
C SER A 65 17.20 -9.29 -7.79
N LEU A 66 17.51 -8.27 -6.97
CA LEU A 66 18.85 -7.88 -6.56
C LEU A 66 18.86 -7.53 -5.07
N GLU A 67 19.80 -8.09 -4.33
CA GLU A 67 20.07 -7.69 -2.96
C GLU A 67 21.06 -6.53 -2.90
N ASP A 68 20.93 -5.69 -1.87
CA ASP A 68 21.86 -4.56 -1.64
C ASP A 68 23.31 -5.03 -1.45
N SER A 69 23.50 -6.26 -0.96
CA SER A 69 24.81 -6.92 -0.81
C SER A 69 25.50 -7.24 -2.13
N ASP A 70 24.77 -7.35 -3.23
CA ASP A 70 25.31 -7.67 -4.56
C ASP A 70 25.78 -6.44 -5.31
N ILE A 71 25.40 -5.24 -4.81
CA ILE A 71 25.83 -3.96 -5.37
C ILE A 71 27.22 -3.61 -4.83
N ASP A 72 28.11 -3.15 -5.72
CA ASP A 72 29.41 -2.64 -5.32
C ASP A 72 29.24 -1.53 -4.27
N PRO A 73 29.78 -1.71 -3.04
CA PRO A 73 29.62 -0.71 -1.98
C PRO A 73 30.23 0.65 -2.29
N TRP A 74 31.06 0.72 -3.32
CA TRP A 74 31.69 1.96 -3.81
C TRP A 74 31.03 2.49 -5.09
N LEU A 75 29.92 1.90 -5.54
CA LEU A 75 29.16 2.46 -6.66
C LEU A 75 28.56 3.80 -6.22
N PRO A 76 28.86 4.90 -6.92
CA PRO A 76 28.30 6.22 -6.56
C PRO A 76 26.77 6.23 -6.61
N GLU A 77 26.16 6.97 -5.70
CA GLU A 77 24.76 7.37 -5.84
C GLU A 77 24.65 8.56 -6.82
N PRO A 78 23.44 8.77 -7.41
CA PRO A 78 23.23 9.91 -8.29
C PRO A 78 23.53 11.24 -7.61
N GLU A 79 23.92 12.25 -8.40
CA GLU A 79 24.21 13.59 -7.90
C GLU A 79 22.99 14.24 -7.21
N GLU A 80 23.24 15.32 -6.43
CA GLU A 80 22.21 16.09 -5.69
C GLU A 80 21.08 16.66 -6.55
N LYS A 81 21.25 16.68 -7.88
CA LYS A 81 20.18 17.11 -8.82
C LYS A 81 18.94 16.23 -8.80
N THR A 82 19.02 15.04 -8.21
CA THR A 82 17.89 14.09 -8.11
C THR A 82 17.62 13.71 -6.64
N PRO A 83 17.24 14.65 -5.78
CA PRO A 83 17.10 14.41 -4.33
C PRO A 83 16.05 13.33 -4.03
N TYR A 84 14.99 13.23 -4.81
CA TYR A 84 13.99 12.19 -4.66
C TYR A 84 14.59 10.79 -4.86
N LEU A 85 15.40 10.58 -5.88
CA LEU A 85 16.03 9.29 -6.16
C LEU A 85 16.98 8.88 -5.02
N GLN A 86 17.78 9.80 -4.51
CA GLN A 86 18.65 9.55 -3.35
C GLN A 86 17.86 9.13 -2.11
N VAL A 87 16.77 9.86 -1.82
CA VAL A 87 15.87 9.54 -0.70
C VAL A 87 15.27 8.15 -0.88
N MET A 88 14.86 7.79 -2.10
CA MET A 88 14.28 6.48 -2.39
C MET A 88 15.29 5.33 -2.38
N ILE A 89 16.55 5.55 -2.78
CA ILE A 89 17.62 4.55 -2.64
C ILE A 89 17.81 4.19 -1.16
N ARG A 90 17.94 5.20 -0.29
CA ARG A 90 18.07 4.98 1.17
C ARG A 90 16.85 4.28 1.75
N TYR A 91 15.65 4.68 1.33
CA TYR A 91 14.40 3.99 1.72
C TYR A 91 14.42 2.51 1.31
N SER A 92 14.79 2.21 0.08
CA SER A 92 14.81 0.84 -0.45
C SER A 92 15.76 -0.07 0.32
N ARG A 93 16.93 0.44 0.74
CA ARG A 93 17.86 -0.30 1.61
C ARG A 93 17.26 -0.65 2.96
N ILE A 94 16.52 0.29 3.57
CA ILE A 94 15.82 0.02 4.84
C ILE A 94 14.70 -0.97 4.62
N ALA A 95 13.91 -0.82 3.55
CA ALA A 95 12.82 -1.72 3.19
C ALA A 95 13.32 -3.16 2.97
N GLY A 96 14.48 -3.36 2.32
CA GLY A 96 15.11 -4.68 2.17
C GLY A 96 15.45 -5.34 3.50
N LYS A 97 15.96 -4.57 4.48
CA LYS A 97 16.24 -5.07 5.83
C LYS A 97 14.94 -5.41 6.58
N ALA A 98 13.91 -4.54 6.47
CA ALA A 98 12.60 -4.79 7.06
C ALA A 98 11.95 -6.05 6.49
N TRP A 99 12.08 -6.29 5.18
CA TRP A 99 11.61 -7.51 4.54
C TRP A 99 12.27 -8.76 5.14
N LYS A 100 13.59 -8.77 5.29
CA LYS A 100 14.32 -9.87 5.92
C LYS A 100 13.86 -10.11 7.37
N PHE A 101 13.64 -9.06 8.13
CA PHE A 101 13.11 -9.12 9.50
C PHE A 101 11.72 -9.76 9.54
N ILE A 102 10.78 -9.31 8.68
CA ILE A 102 9.42 -9.83 8.60
C ILE A 102 9.42 -11.31 8.17
N SER A 103 10.24 -11.66 7.17
CA SER A 103 10.38 -13.04 6.69
C SER A 103 10.94 -13.96 7.79
N ALA A 104 11.90 -13.49 8.58
CA ALA A 104 12.45 -14.23 9.71
C ALA A 104 11.39 -14.45 10.80
N PHE A 105 10.56 -13.44 11.10
CA PHE A 105 9.43 -13.58 12.02
C PHE A 105 8.42 -14.62 11.53
N ASN A 106 8.00 -14.56 10.26
CA ASN A 106 7.04 -15.52 9.69
C ASN A 106 7.52 -16.97 9.79
N ASN A 107 8.84 -17.21 9.79
CA ASN A 107 9.41 -18.53 9.93
C ASN A 107 9.58 -19.00 11.38
N SER A 108 9.84 -18.09 12.33
CA SER A 108 10.18 -18.42 13.73
C SER A 108 9.10 -18.05 14.73
N ASN A 109 8.17 -17.17 14.37
CA ASN A 109 7.21 -16.53 15.25
C ASN A 109 7.85 -15.83 16.49
N GLU A 110 9.13 -15.45 16.36
CA GLU A 110 9.90 -14.80 17.41
C GLU A 110 10.15 -13.32 17.07
N ILE A 111 9.81 -12.42 18.00
CA ILE A 111 10.04 -10.99 17.86
C ILE A 111 11.38 -10.63 18.49
N LYS A 112 12.34 -10.24 17.65
CA LYS A 112 13.62 -9.67 18.09
C LYS A 112 13.44 -8.15 18.29
N LYS A 113 13.21 -7.74 19.54
CA LYS A 113 12.93 -6.34 19.87
C LYS A 113 14.04 -5.38 19.45
N ASP A 114 15.29 -5.77 19.62
CA ASP A 114 16.44 -4.92 19.27
C ASP A 114 16.49 -4.65 17.74
N ASP A 115 16.24 -5.67 16.93
CA ASP A 115 16.16 -5.53 15.47
C ASP A 115 14.98 -4.65 15.07
N LEU A 116 13.81 -4.80 15.73
CA LEU A 116 12.63 -4.00 15.51
C LEU A 116 12.90 -2.52 15.81
N HIS A 117 13.43 -2.22 16.99
CA HIS A 117 13.75 -0.84 17.42
C HIS A 117 14.80 -0.21 16.50
N TYR A 118 15.81 -0.97 16.10
CA TYR A 118 16.83 -0.49 15.19
C TYR A 118 16.27 -0.16 13.80
N LEU A 119 15.39 -1.00 13.27
CA LEU A 119 14.73 -0.73 11.98
C LEU A 119 13.79 0.47 12.07
N ASP A 120 12.99 0.58 13.12
CA ASP A 120 12.10 1.73 13.34
C ASP A 120 12.91 3.03 13.46
N TRP A 121 14.01 3.01 14.21
CA TRP A 121 14.93 4.14 14.28
C TRP A 121 15.51 4.51 12.90
N GLN A 122 15.90 3.54 12.07
CA GLN A 122 16.38 3.82 10.71
C GLN A 122 15.32 4.52 9.86
N VAL A 123 14.05 4.11 9.94
CA VAL A 123 12.96 4.76 9.20
C VAL A 123 12.73 6.19 9.70
N GLN A 124 12.71 6.40 11.03
CA GLN A 124 12.55 7.73 11.61
C GLN A 124 13.72 8.65 11.22
N ARG A 125 14.95 8.13 11.29
CA ARG A 125 16.14 8.87 10.86
C ARG A 125 16.05 9.25 9.38
N TRP A 126 15.65 8.32 8.50
CA TRP A 126 15.45 8.59 7.08
C TRP A 126 14.42 9.72 6.87
N ALA A 127 13.31 9.71 7.58
CA ALA A 127 12.28 10.75 7.50
C ALA A 127 12.80 12.12 7.99
N ASN A 128 13.61 12.13 9.05
CA ASN A 128 14.16 13.36 9.64
C ASN A 128 15.31 13.95 8.80
N GLU A 129 16.12 13.12 8.16
CA GLU A 129 17.21 13.54 7.28
C GLU A 129 16.75 13.90 5.85
N MET A 130 15.45 13.84 5.59
CA MET A 130 14.89 14.19 4.29
C MET A 130 15.14 15.67 3.97
N PRO A 131 15.57 16.02 2.75
CA PRO A 131 15.72 17.41 2.32
C PRO A 131 14.42 18.22 2.54
N ASP A 132 14.55 19.51 2.90
CA ASP A 132 13.37 20.37 3.16
C ASP A 132 12.44 20.49 1.95
N SER A 133 12.99 20.38 0.73
CA SER A 133 12.21 20.33 -0.51
C SER A 133 11.25 19.15 -0.60
N LEU A 134 11.54 18.03 0.10
CA LEU A 134 10.78 16.79 0.09
C LEU A 134 10.11 16.47 1.43
N ARG A 135 10.49 17.16 2.51
CA ARG A 135 9.89 16.98 3.84
C ARG A 135 8.48 17.57 3.86
N LEU A 136 7.57 16.87 4.53
CA LEU A 136 6.21 17.35 4.75
C LEU A 136 6.26 18.69 5.53
N ASP A 137 5.60 19.71 4.99
CA ASP A 137 5.41 21.00 5.64
C ASP A 137 3.93 21.16 6.05
N PRO A 138 3.61 21.07 7.34
CA PRO A 138 2.24 21.21 7.83
C PRO A 138 1.64 22.59 7.53
N ASN A 139 2.50 23.61 7.35
CA ASN A 139 2.11 25.01 7.14
C ASN A 139 2.26 25.48 5.68
N GLY A 140 2.57 24.60 4.75
CA GLY A 140 2.87 24.88 3.34
C GLY A 140 1.71 25.55 2.58
N LYS A 141 1.47 26.85 2.83
CA LYS A 141 0.36 27.61 2.22
C LYS A 141 0.53 27.85 0.71
N ASN A 142 1.76 27.82 0.18
CA ASN A 142 2.08 28.13 -1.23
C ASN A 142 2.69 26.95 -1.99
N GLU A 143 2.42 25.74 -1.53
CA GLU A 143 2.96 24.52 -2.09
C GLU A 143 2.24 24.13 -3.38
N THR A 144 2.99 23.77 -4.43
CA THR A 144 2.38 23.23 -5.65
C THR A 144 1.74 21.87 -5.35
N ARG A 145 0.70 21.53 -6.11
CA ARG A 145 0.01 20.24 -5.97
C ARG A 145 0.95 19.04 -6.11
N SER A 146 1.89 19.09 -7.06
CA SER A 146 2.87 18.03 -7.29
C SER A 146 3.81 17.84 -6.09
N ILE A 147 4.31 18.93 -5.51
CA ILE A 147 5.16 18.89 -4.32
C ILE A 147 4.39 18.36 -3.13
N ARG A 148 3.16 18.84 -2.88
CA ARG A 148 2.31 18.34 -1.80
C ARG A 148 2.07 16.84 -1.94
N ARG A 149 1.74 16.37 -3.14
CA ARG A 149 1.59 14.95 -3.42
C ARG A 149 2.84 14.15 -3.06
N LEU A 150 3.99 14.61 -3.53
CA LEU A 150 5.27 13.91 -3.32
C LEU A 150 5.62 13.82 -1.84
N ARG A 151 5.52 14.93 -1.12
CA ARG A 151 5.74 15.01 0.33
C ARG A 151 4.78 14.11 1.10
N SER A 152 3.47 14.12 0.75
CA SER A 152 2.46 13.23 1.34
C SER A 152 2.78 11.76 1.13
N VAL A 153 3.19 11.36 -0.07
CA VAL A 153 3.58 9.97 -0.35
C VAL A 153 4.82 9.57 0.42
N LEU A 154 5.83 10.43 0.53
CA LEU A 154 7.04 10.11 1.30
C LEU A 154 6.76 9.98 2.80
N TYR A 155 5.91 10.83 3.34
CA TYR A 155 5.44 10.74 4.72
C TYR A 155 4.70 9.41 4.98
N LEU A 156 3.74 9.07 4.13
CA LEU A 156 2.98 7.82 4.23
C LEU A 156 3.84 6.58 4.02
N ARG A 157 4.91 6.65 3.24
CA ARG A 157 5.90 5.57 3.11
C ARG A 157 6.66 5.30 4.40
N ALA A 158 7.03 6.36 5.15
CA ALA A 158 7.62 6.19 6.46
C ALA A 158 6.66 5.45 7.40
N ASN A 159 5.40 5.92 7.49
CA ASN A 159 4.38 5.29 8.31
C ASN A 159 4.15 3.83 7.90
N GLN A 160 4.00 3.57 6.59
CA GLN A 160 3.78 2.22 6.07
C GLN A 160 4.90 1.24 6.45
N LEU A 161 6.16 1.65 6.30
CA LEU A 161 7.28 0.78 6.65
C LEU A 161 7.34 0.51 8.15
N ARG A 162 7.04 1.51 8.98
CA ARG A 162 6.93 1.36 10.44
C ARG A 162 5.77 0.44 10.83
N LEU A 163 4.60 0.58 10.18
CA LEU A 163 3.46 -0.34 10.37
C LEU A 163 3.87 -1.79 10.09
N LEU A 164 4.61 -2.03 9.00
CA LEU A 164 5.05 -3.37 8.63
C LEU A 164 6.08 -3.95 9.62
N ILE A 165 7.01 -3.14 10.12
CA ILE A 165 8.03 -3.55 11.11
C ILE A 165 7.36 -3.92 12.44
N HIS A 166 6.36 -3.18 12.89
CA HIS A 166 5.69 -3.39 14.17
C HIS A 166 4.52 -4.39 14.09
N ARG A 167 3.96 -4.66 12.90
CA ARG A 167 2.79 -5.56 12.73
C ARG A 167 2.94 -6.94 13.39
N PRO A 168 4.12 -7.59 13.41
CA PRO A 168 4.31 -8.88 14.10
C PRO A 168 3.84 -8.90 15.56
N ILE A 169 3.89 -7.76 16.25
CA ILE A 169 3.45 -7.62 17.65
C ILE A 169 1.95 -7.87 17.80
N LEU A 170 1.16 -7.53 16.79
CA LEU A 170 -0.29 -7.66 16.81
C LEU A 170 -0.80 -9.05 16.40
N HIS A 171 0.09 -10.01 16.13
CA HIS A 171 -0.32 -11.37 15.73
C HIS A 171 -0.96 -12.17 16.87
N SER A 172 -0.71 -11.82 18.14
CA SER A 172 -1.34 -12.48 19.27
C SER A 172 -1.44 -11.58 20.48
N ALA A 173 -2.44 -11.83 21.33
CA ALA A 173 -2.58 -11.15 22.62
C ALA A 173 -1.32 -11.33 23.52
N ALA A 174 -0.64 -12.48 23.42
CA ALA A 174 0.59 -12.74 24.15
C ALA A 174 1.75 -11.85 23.68
N HIS A 175 1.87 -11.56 22.38
CA HIS A 175 2.85 -10.62 21.85
C HIS A 175 2.54 -9.19 22.30
N ILE A 176 1.28 -8.76 22.26
CA ILE A 176 0.84 -7.44 22.75
C ILE A 176 1.19 -7.29 24.23
N ALA A 177 0.91 -8.28 25.06
CA ALA A 177 1.21 -8.24 26.48
C ALA A 177 2.73 -8.15 26.78
N ARG A 178 3.57 -8.77 25.95
CA ARG A 178 5.05 -8.68 26.07
C ARG A 178 5.66 -7.39 25.52
N CYS A 179 4.96 -6.72 24.62
CA CYS A 179 5.42 -5.55 23.88
C CYS A 179 4.36 -4.43 23.92
N PRO A 180 3.96 -3.93 25.11
CA PRO A 180 2.86 -2.98 25.22
C PRO A 180 3.18 -1.65 24.52
N ASP A 181 4.37 -1.09 24.71
CA ASP A 181 4.77 0.21 24.17
C ASP A 181 4.82 0.17 22.61
N GLU A 182 5.34 -0.93 22.07
CA GLU A 182 5.42 -1.13 20.63
C GLU A 182 4.04 -1.38 20.02
N SER A 183 3.13 -2.04 20.77
CA SER A 183 1.74 -2.25 20.34
C SER A 183 0.96 -0.93 20.31
N GLU A 184 1.19 -0.04 21.25
CA GLU A 184 0.64 1.32 21.23
C GLU A 184 1.22 2.14 20.09
N THR A 185 2.53 2.07 19.87
CA THR A 185 3.22 2.76 18.79
C THR A 185 2.63 2.42 17.42
N VAL A 186 2.39 1.13 17.13
CA VAL A 186 1.84 0.74 15.82
C VAL A 186 0.42 1.21 15.62
N VAL A 187 -0.39 1.23 16.69
CA VAL A 187 -1.75 1.77 16.65
C VAL A 187 -1.72 3.29 16.41
N ASP A 188 -0.83 4.03 17.08
CA ASP A 188 -0.69 5.46 16.87
C ASP A 188 -0.30 5.80 15.43
N ILE A 189 0.64 5.06 14.84
CA ILE A 189 1.04 5.24 13.44
C ILE A 189 -0.13 4.96 12.49
N ALA A 190 -0.94 3.95 12.78
CA ALA A 190 -2.11 3.63 11.97
C ALA A 190 -3.17 4.73 12.05
N GLN A 191 -3.46 5.23 13.25
CA GLN A 191 -4.38 6.35 13.47
C GLN A 191 -3.91 7.61 12.75
N ASP A 192 -2.62 7.95 12.91
CA ASP A 192 -2.00 9.09 12.23
C ASP A 192 -2.13 8.98 10.71
N THR A 193 -1.87 7.82 10.14
CA THR A 193 -2.02 7.56 8.70
C THR A 193 -3.44 7.84 8.22
N ILE A 194 -4.46 7.36 8.94
CA ILE A 194 -5.87 7.54 8.57
C ILE A 194 -6.26 9.03 8.70
N ARG A 195 -5.88 9.68 9.80
CA ARG A 195 -6.14 11.11 10.03
C ARG A 195 -5.49 11.97 8.94
N PHE A 196 -4.24 11.67 8.61
CA PHE A 196 -3.50 12.38 7.57
C PHE A 196 -4.18 12.27 6.20
N ILE A 197 -4.55 11.06 5.76
CA ILE A 197 -5.22 10.85 4.46
C ILE A 197 -6.59 11.54 4.44
N THR A 198 -7.34 11.47 5.53
CA THR A 198 -8.65 12.13 5.65
C THR A 198 -8.48 13.65 5.57
N HIS A 199 -7.50 14.22 6.27
CA HIS A 199 -7.20 15.65 6.20
C HIS A 199 -6.75 16.05 4.78
N LEU A 200 -5.86 15.27 4.14
CA LEU A 200 -5.43 15.52 2.77
C LEU A 200 -6.60 15.58 1.78
N ASN A 201 -7.60 14.71 1.97
CA ASN A 201 -8.83 14.71 1.17
C ASN A 201 -9.70 15.94 1.41
N GLN A 202 -9.67 16.54 2.60
CA GLN A 202 -10.42 17.77 2.91
C GLN A 202 -9.80 19.01 2.28
N ILE A 203 -8.47 19.07 2.21
CA ILE A 203 -7.73 20.26 1.76
C ILE A 203 -7.30 20.21 0.29
N SER A 204 -7.43 19.05 -0.38
CA SER A 204 -6.97 18.86 -1.76
C SER A 204 -7.71 17.73 -2.47
N ASP A 205 -7.62 17.71 -3.80
CA ASP A 205 -8.15 16.64 -4.66
C ASP A 205 -7.14 15.51 -4.91
N ILE A 206 -5.98 15.54 -4.24
CA ILE A 206 -4.88 14.58 -4.46
C ILE A 206 -5.33 13.14 -4.19
N TYR A 207 -6.03 12.91 -3.06
CA TYR A 207 -6.56 11.58 -2.75
C TYR A 207 -7.54 11.11 -3.83
N GLN A 208 -8.49 11.97 -4.22
CA GLN A 208 -9.51 11.65 -5.21
C GLN A 208 -8.92 11.22 -6.55
N LEU A 209 -7.84 11.86 -7.00
CA LEU A 209 -7.20 11.57 -8.29
C LEU A 209 -6.22 10.41 -8.24
N GLN A 210 -5.77 10.02 -7.05
CA GLN A 210 -4.76 8.97 -6.88
C GLN A 210 -5.16 7.93 -5.85
N GLN A 211 -6.42 7.54 -5.86
CA GLN A 211 -7.01 6.60 -4.91
C GLN A 211 -6.24 5.28 -4.80
N VAL A 212 -5.70 4.75 -5.90
CA VAL A 212 -4.91 3.51 -5.89
C VAL A 212 -3.75 3.60 -4.90
N THR A 213 -2.94 4.68 -5.01
CA THR A 213 -1.77 4.86 -4.15
C THR A 213 -2.15 5.08 -2.69
N PHE A 214 -3.15 5.94 -2.43
CA PHE A 214 -3.51 6.31 -1.06
C PHE A 214 -4.36 5.25 -0.37
N ASN A 215 -5.20 4.51 -1.11
CA ASN A 215 -5.96 3.39 -0.56
C ASN A 215 -5.06 2.30 0.00
N TRP A 216 -3.88 2.08 -0.59
CA TRP A 216 -2.89 1.16 -0.06
C TRP A 216 -2.50 1.50 1.39
N PHE A 217 -2.11 2.75 1.64
CA PHE A 217 -1.76 3.22 2.98
C PHE A 217 -2.96 3.15 3.93
N LEU A 218 -4.14 3.57 3.45
CA LEU A 218 -5.37 3.59 4.23
C LEU A 218 -5.78 2.20 4.68
N VAL A 219 -5.78 1.22 3.77
CA VAL A 219 -6.16 -0.16 4.05
C VAL A 219 -5.17 -0.83 4.98
N SER A 220 -3.86 -0.61 4.79
CA SER A 220 -2.84 -1.14 5.69
C SER A 220 -3.01 -0.62 7.12
N ALA A 221 -3.32 0.67 7.28
CA ALA A 221 -3.58 1.27 8.59
C ALA A 221 -4.89 0.73 9.21
N LEU A 222 -5.98 0.68 8.43
CA LEU A 222 -7.26 0.10 8.88
C LEU A 222 -7.10 -1.33 9.37
N ALA A 223 -6.30 -2.08 8.66
CA ALA A 223 -5.99 -3.46 8.96
C ALA A 223 -5.23 -3.63 10.27
N VAL A 224 -4.26 -2.77 10.54
CA VAL A 224 -3.54 -2.74 11.82
C VAL A 224 -4.49 -2.40 12.97
N LEU A 225 -5.37 -1.40 12.83
CA LEU A 225 -6.36 -1.08 13.86
C LEU A 225 -7.29 -2.27 14.14
N PHE A 226 -7.71 -2.95 13.10
CA PHE A 226 -8.58 -4.11 13.26
C PHE A 226 -7.88 -5.28 13.95
N LEU A 227 -6.61 -5.57 13.60
CA LEU A 227 -5.80 -6.58 14.31
C LEU A 227 -5.64 -6.24 15.79
N ALA A 228 -5.28 -5.02 16.13
CA ALA A 228 -5.12 -4.58 17.50
C ALA A 228 -6.40 -4.78 18.31
N VAL A 229 -7.56 -4.38 17.76
CA VAL A 229 -8.86 -4.53 18.39
C VAL A 229 -9.27 -6.00 18.52
N SER A 230 -9.01 -6.84 17.51
CA SER A 230 -9.36 -8.27 17.54
C SER A 230 -8.57 -9.04 18.59
N GLN A 231 -7.29 -8.71 18.79
CA GLN A 231 -6.41 -9.38 19.75
C GLN A 231 -6.54 -8.85 21.18
N SER A 232 -6.85 -7.56 21.35
CA SER A 232 -7.01 -6.92 22.67
C SER A 232 -8.15 -5.88 22.65
N PRO A 233 -9.42 -6.33 22.61
CA PRO A 233 -10.58 -5.44 22.50
C PRO A 233 -10.68 -4.46 23.66
N THR A 234 -10.38 -4.90 24.89
CA THR A 234 -10.45 -4.06 26.09
C THR A 234 -9.50 -2.88 26.07
N GLN A 235 -8.33 -3.05 25.44
CA GLN A 235 -7.30 -2.02 25.35
C GLN A 235 -7.57 -1.07 24.17
N PHE A 236 -7.95 -1.59 22.99
CA PHE A 236 -7.91 -0.84 21.75
C PHE A 236 -9.27 -0.44 21.18
N SER A 237 -10.40 -1.06 21.58
CA SER A 237 -11.70 -0.78 20.94
C SER A 237 -12.11 0.69 21.03
N ASN A 238 -12.04 1.28 22.22
CA ASN A 238 -12.41 2.69 22.39
C ASN A 238 -11.43 3.65 21.71
N ARG A 239 -10.14 3.29 21.72
CA ARG A 239 -9.08 4.10 21.15
C ARG A 239 -9.11 4.15 19.63
N CYS A 240 -9.39 3.02 18.97
CA CYS A 240 -9.34 2.89 17.50
C CYS A 240 -10.65 3.25 16.81
N LYS A 241 -11.72 3.45 17.55
CA LYS A 241 -13.09 3.57 17.06
C LYS A 241 -13.27 4.70 16.04
N GLU A 242 -12.76 5.87 16.33
CA GLU A 242 -12.95 7.07 15.51
C GLU A 242 -12.28 6.88 14.14
N GLU A 243 -11.00 6.50 14.11
CA GLU A 243 -10.24 6.34 12.87
C GLU A 243 -10.73 5.14 12.07
N PHE A 244 -11.18 4.08 12.75
CA PHE A 244 -11.79 2.94 12.08
C PHE A 244 -12.99 3.36 11.22
N TYR A 245 -13.94 4.10 11.81
CA TYR A 245 -15.09 4.58 11.06
C TYR A 245 -14.72 5.67 10.06
N MET A 246 -13.75 6.54 10.37
CA MET A 246 -13.22 7.56 9.46
C MET A 246 -12.68 6.92 8.17
N ALA A 247 -11.92 5.85 8.26
CA ALA A 247 -11.40 5.12 7.10
C ALA A 247 -12.52 4.47 6.28
N LEU A 248 -13.49 3.84 6.94
CA LEU A 248 -14.63 3.22 6.25
C LEU A 248 -15.48 4.25 5.50
N GLU A 249 -15.79 5.39 6.13
CA GLU A 249 -16.59 6.45 5.50
C GLU A 249 -15.82 7.08 4.32
N LEU A 250 -14.50 7.25 4.42
CA LEU A 250 -13.69 7.76 3.33
C LEU A 250 -13.78 6.88 2.09
N VAL A 251 -13.60 5.56 2.24
CA VAL A 251 -13.72 4.61 1.12
C VAL A 251 -15.15 4.54 0.59
N LYS A 252 -16.17 4.55 1.49
CA LYS A 252 -17.58 4.56 1.11
C LYS A 252 -17.92 5.79 0.27
N GLY A 253 -17.46 6.97 0.66
CA GLY A 253 -17.73 8.23 -0.03
C GLY A 253 -17.31 8.22 -1.51
N PHE A 254 -16.24 7.50 -1.84
CA PHE A 254 -15.77 7.37 -3.22
C PHE A 254 -16.27 6.11 -3.95
N SER A 255 -16.98 5.21 -3.27
CA SER A 255 -17.43 3.94 -3.86
C SER A 255 -18.44 4.11 -5.01
N THR A 256 -19.17 5.22 -5.05
CA THR A 256 -20.10 5.54 -6.14
C THR A 256 -19.42 6.15 -7.36
N GLN A 257 -18.31 6.84 -7.15
CA GLN A 257 -17.61 7.61 -8.19
C GLN A 257 -16.45 6.84 -8.83
N SER A 258 -15.84 5.91 -8.10
CA SER A 258 -14.65 5.18 -8.52
C SER A 258 -14.88 3.67 -8.50
N TYR A 259 -14.54 3.00 -9.60
CA TYR A 259 -14.55 1.54 -9.66
C TYR A 259 -13.64 0.90 -8.60
N ILE A 260 -12.46 1.47 -8.39
CA ILE A 260 -11.47 0.99 -7.43
C ILE A 260 -12.03 1.09 -6.01
N SER A 261 -12.55 2.25 -5.62
CA SER A 261 -13.16 2.42 -4.29
C SER A 261 -14.42 1.58 -4.10
N ARG A 262 -15.21 1.36 -5.16
CA ARG A 262 -16.38 0.47 -5.12
C ARG A 262 -15.98 -0.97 -4.83
N ARG A 263 -14.92 -1.45 -5.45
CA ARG A 263 -14.41 -2.80 -5.24
C ARG A 263 -13.82 -2.94 -3.84
N LEU A 264 -12.98 -1.99 -3.43
CA LEU A 264 -12.44 -1.94 -2.08
C LEU A 264 -13.57 -1.91 -1.04
N TRP A 265 -14.59 -1.07 -1.24
CA TRP A 265 -15.75 -1.01 -0.36
C TRP A 265 -16.47 -2.36 -0.21
N LYS A 266 -16.66 -3.09 -1.31
CA LYS A 266 -17.27 -4.44 -1.25
C LYS A 266 -16.49 -5.38 -0.32
N SER A 267 -15.15 -5.27 -0.30
CA SER A 267 -14.29 -6.11 0.56
C SER A 267 -14.32 -5.67 2.02
N ILE A 268 -14.22 -4.36 2.29
CA ILE A 268 -14.10 -3.87 3.67
C ILE A 268 -15.45 -3.61 4.37
N ARG A 269 -16.57 -3.53 3.64
CA ARG A 269 -17.89 -3.26 4.24
C ARG A 269 -18.31 -4.28 5.30
N SER A 270 -17.82 -5.52 5.21
CA SER A 270 -18.05 -6.55 6.21
C SER A 270 -17.47 -6.16 7.58
N LEU A 271 -16.35 -5.43 7.60
CA LEU A 271 -15.72 -4.92 8.83
C LEU A 271 -16.67 -4.00 9.60
N ARG A 272 -17.54 -3.26 8.91
CA ARG A 272 -18.57 -2.42 9.53
C ARG A 272 -19.59 -3.25 10.35
N LYS A 273 -19.88 -4.48 9.90
CA LYS A 273 -20.81 -5.38 10.61
C LYS A 273 -20.15 -6.07 11.81
N ILE A 274 -18.84 -6.33 11.70
CA ILE A 274 -18.07 -7.01 12.75
C ILE A 274 -17.60 -6.01 13.82
N GLY A 275 -17.33 -4.74 13.44
CA GLY A 275 -16.86 -3.71 14.34
C GLY A 275 -17.65 -3.59 15.67
N PRO A 276 -18.99 -3.53 15.66
CA PRO A 276 -19.78 -3.50 16.89
C PRO A 276 -19.58 -4.72 17.81
N GLN A 277 -19.34 -5.91 17.25
CA GLN A 277 -19.07 -7.14 18.00
C GLN A 277 -17.71 -7.10 18.73
N LEU A 278 -16.79 -6.30 18.21
CA LEU A 278 -15.47 -6.03 18.78
C LEU A 278 -15.45 -4.81 19.71
N GLY A 279 -16.62 -4.29 20.11
CA GLY A 279 -16.70 -3.09 20.96
C GLY A 279 -16.55 -1.76 20.24
N LEU A 280 -16.43 -1.74 18.90
CA LEU A 280 -16.38 -0.54 18.08
C LEU A 280 -17.79 0.02 17.82
N GLN A 281 -18.63 0.20 18.86
CA GLN A 281 -19.99 0.74 18.69
C GLN A 281 -19.94 2.26 18.46
N LYS A 282 -20.62 2.77 17.41
CA LYS A 282 -20.92 4.21 17.30
C LYS A 282 -21.85 4.59 18.47
N GLN A 283 -21.41 5.45 19.38
CA GLN A 283 -22.35 6.08 20.31
C GLN A 283 -23.23 7.01 19.48
N HIS A 284 -24.53 6.68 19.39
CA HIS A 284 -25.52 7.67 19.00
C HIS A 284 -25.53 8.72 20.12
N LEU A 285 -24.92 9.88 19.89
CA LEU A 285 -25.29 11.07 20.60
C LEU A 285 -26.81 11.21 20.44
N HIS A 286 -27.54 11.22 21.54
CA HIS A 286 -28.98 11.45 21.57
C HIS A 286 -29.32 12.74 20.81
N GLU A 287 -29.72 12.60 19.54
CA GLU A 287 -30.59 13.58 18.94
C GLU A 287 -32.01 13.35 19.47
N PRO A 288 -32.72 14.40 19.93
CA PRO A 288 -34.11 14.24 20.36
C PRO A 288 -34.93 13.75 19.17
N ALA A 289 -35.74 12.74 19.40
CA ALA A 289 -36.58 12.08 18.43
C ALA A 289 -37.41 13.10 17.65
N SER A 290 -37.07 13.35 16.39
CA SER A 290 -37.98 13.83 15.39
C SER A 290 -38.38 12.65 14.51
N VAL A 291 -39.63 12.30 14.64
CA VAL A 291 -40.34 11.32 13.82
C VAL A 291 -40.28 11.79 12.36
N ASN A 292 -39.52 11.08 11.53
CA ASN A 292 -39.79 10.97 10.09
C ASN A 292 -39.29 9.64 9.57
N ASN A 293 -40.24 8.71 9.41
CA ASN A 293 -40.15 7.54 8.58
C ASN A 293 -39.86 7.97 7.14
N ALA A 294 -38.66 7.73 6.62
CA ALA A 294 -38.38 7.72 5.20
C ALA A 294 -37.31 6.66 4.93
N LEU A 295 -37.77 5.49 4.53
CA LEU A 295 -37.21 4.56 3.54
C LEU A 295 -35.69 4.65 3.29
N ASP A 296 -34.93 3.83 4.03
CA ASP A 296 -33.65 3.32 3.59
C ASP A 296 -33.89 2.29 2.46
N GLN A 297 -34.00 2.78 1.24
CA GLN A 297 -33.92 1.96 0.04
C GLN A 297 -32.45 1.89 -0.38
N ASP A 298 -31.69 1.03 0.26
CA ASP A 298 -30.51 0.42 -0.36
C ASP A 298 -31.03 -0.52 -1.44
N GLY A 299 -30.98 -0.06 -2.70
CA GLY A 299 -31.30 -0.87 -3.87
C GLY A 299 -30.33 -2.04 -4.00
N ASP A 300 -30.61 -3.13 -3.32
CA ASP A 300 -29.99 -4.42 -3.56
C ASP A 300 -30.51 -4.97 -4.90
N PHE A 301 -29.61 -5.01 -5.88
CA PHE A 301 -29.83 -5.74 -7.11
C PHE A 301 -29.83 -7.23 -6.73
N VAL A 302 -31.03 -7.84 -6.67
CA VAL A 302 -31.22 -9.25 -6.36
C VAL A 302 -30.77 -10.08 -7.54
N ASP A 303 -29.73 -10.88 -7.34
CA ASP A 303 -29.28 -11.91 -8.27
C ASP A 303 -30.31 -13.05 -8.32
N PRO A 304 -30.89 -13.41 -9.50
CA PRO A 304 -31.98 -14.37 -9.59
C PRO A 304 -31.61 -15.85 -9.37
N LEU A 305 -30.40 -16.19 -9.01
CA LEU A 305 -29.92 -17.59 -8.92
C LEU A 305 -29.76 -18.15 -7.50
N ARG A 306 -30.44 -17.60 -6.49
CA ARG A 306 -30.51 -18.25 -5.17
C ARG A 306 -31.94 -18.68 -4.82
N TYR A 307 -32.41 -19.76 -5.43
CA TYR A 307 -33.46 -20.57 -4.85
C TYR A 307 -32.96 -22.01 -4.70
N ALA A 308 -32.69 -22.41 -3.49
CA ALA A 308 -33.03 -23.69 -2.86
C ALA A 308 -32.18 -23.95 -1.59
N GLY A 309 -32.84 -24.16 -0.46
CA GLY A 309 -32.26 -24.95 0.66
C GLY A 309 -32.34 -24.33 2.03
N SER A 310 -33.54 -24.43 2.65
CA SER A 310 -33.79 -24.84 4.07
C SER A 310 -33.05 -24.18 5.25
N THR A 311 -33.76 -23.31 5.97
CA THR A 311 -34.00 -23.29 7.43
C THR A 311 -33.07 -24.13 8.31
N SER A 312 -32.27 -23.47 9.13
CA SER A 312 -32.16 -23.76 10.56
C SER A 312 -31.57 -22.53 11.27
N VAL A 313 -32.32 -21.92 12.16
CA VAL A 313 -31.85 -20.94 13.14
C VAL A 313 -31.04 -21.74 14.16
N GLN A 314 -29.72 -21.73 14.03
CA GLN A 314 -28.80 -22.16 15.08
C GLN A 314 -28.23 -20.93 15.77
N SER A 315 -28.44 -20.85 17.06
CA SER A 315 -27.81 -19.94 18.01
C SER A 315 -26.28 -19.95 17.79
N GLN A 316 -25.74 -18.84 17.29
CA GLN A 316 -24.30 -18.70 17.12
C GLN A 316 -23.66 -18.53 18.50
N THR A 317 -22.89 -19.54 18.90
CA THR A 317 -21.85 -19.42 19.93
C THR A 317 -20.84 -18.35 19.54
N PRO A 318 -20.25 -17.62 20.50
CA PRO A 318 -19.19 -16.64 20.18
C PRO A 318 -18.08 -17.36 19.41
N ARG A 319 -17.77 -16.88 18.21
CA ARG A 319 -16.64 -17.39 17.41
C ARG A 319 -15.35 -17.15 18.19
N ASP A 320 -14.55 -18.19 18.31
CA ASP A 320 -13.26 -18.16 18.99
C ASP A 320 -12.34 -17.13 18.33
N GLY A 321 -11.62 -16.31 19.13
CA GLY A 321 -10.79 -15.22 18.63
C GLY A 321 -9.70 -15.69 17.65
N GLU A 322 -9.23 -16.95 17.77
CA GLU A 322 -8.28 -17.56 16.84
C GLU A 322 -8.87 -17.77 15.43
N GLN A 323 -10.12 -18.21 15.35
CA GLN A 323 -10.79 -18.43 14.06
C GLN A 323 -11.05 -17.11 13.33
N MET A 324 -11.37 -16.06 14.07
CA MET A 324 -11.56 -14.71 13.55
C MET A 324 -10.23 -14.08 13.10
N THR A 325 -9.14 -14.40 13.80
CA THR A 325 -7.78 -13.97 13.41
C THR A 325 -7.34 -14.66 12.12
N GLN A 326 -7.65 -15.93 11.94
CA GLN A 326 -7.33 -16.69 10.74
C GLN A 326 -8.12 -16.19 9.53
N GLU A 327 -9.44 -15.95 9.67
CA GLU A 327 -10.27 -15.32 8.63
C GLU A 327 -9.76 -13.92 8.25
N LEU A 328 -9.18 -13.20 9.20
CA LEU A 328 -8.56 -11.90 8.98
C LEU A 328 -7.20 -11.98 8.30
N MET A 329 -6.37 -12.95 8.66
CA MET A 329 -5.09 -13.19 7.98
C MET A 329 -5.33 -13.59 6.53
N GLU A 330 -6.30 -14.49 6.26
CA GLU A 330 -6.76 -14.83 4.92
C GLU A 330 -7.33 -13.60 4.19
N TRP A 331 -8.04 -12.72 4.90
CA TRP A 331 -8.52 -11.46 4.35
C TRP A 331 -7.37 -10.49 4.05
N PHE A 332 -6.31 -10.45 4.88
CA PHE A 332 -5.12 -9.66 4.65
C PHE A 332 -4.29 -10.17 3.47
N GLU A 333 -4.15 -11.48 3.35
CA GLU A 333 -3.58 -12.10 2.16
C GLU A 333 -4.47 -11.84 0.94
N ALA A 334 -5.78 -11.90 1.11
CA ALA A 334 -6.75 -11.56 0.06
C ALA A 334 -6.75 -10.06 -0.26
N VAL A 335 -6.49 -9.15 0.68
CA VAL A 335 -6.35 -7.70 0.43
C VAL A 335 -4.98 -7.39 -0.18
N GLY A 336 -3.92 -8.05 0.22
CA GLY A 336 -2.64 -8.03 -0.50
C GLY A 336 -2.78 -8.61 -1.92
N ASN A 337 -3.56 -9.68 -2.06
CA ASN A 337 -3.98 -10.23 -3.35
C ASN A 337 -5.10 -9.43 -4.03
N LEU A 338 -5.85 -8.58 -3.32
CA LEU A 338 -6.92 -7.74 -3.87
C LEU A 338 -6.33 -6.56 -4.65
N GLU A 339 -5.17 -6.08 -4.25
CA GLU A 339 -4.38 -5.16 -5.07
C GLU A 339 -4.01 -5.83 -6.40
N ASN A 340 -3.61 -7.11 -6.33
CA ASN A 340 -3.37 -7.96 -7.49
C ASN A 340 -4.65 -8.21 -8.32
N GLN A 341 -5.79 -8.38 -7.68
CA GLN A 341 -7.08 -8.58 -8.38
C GLN A 341 -7.73 -7.27 -8.83
N ILE A 342 -7.49 -6.11 -8.20
CA ILE A 342 -8.05 -4.80 -8.58
C ILE A 342 -7.48 -4.34 -9.92
N MET A 343 -6.21 -4.63 -10.19
CA MET A 343 -5.55 -4.27 -11.45
C MET A 343 -5.81 -5.28 -12.58
N GLY A 344 -6.10 -6.55 -12.27
CA GLY A 344 -6.31 -7.61 -13.28
C GLY A 344 -7.65 -7.56 -14.03
N MET A 345 -8.66 -6.81 -13.58
CA MET A 345 -9.98 -6.76 -14.25
C MET A 345 -10.19 -5.56 -15.19
N GLY A 346 -9.19 -4.69 -15.35
CA GLY A 346 -9.24 -3.63 -16.37
C GLY A 346 -9.21 -4.14 -17.82
N SER A 347 -8.70 -5.35 -18.05
CA SER A 347 -8.60 -5.92 -19.38
C SER A 347 -9.75 -6.84 -19.80
N GLN A 348 -10.70 -7.19 -18.93
CA GLN A 348 -11.85 -8.02 -19.30
C GLN A 348 -13.11 -7.24 -19.72
N ALA A 349 -13.10 -5.92 -19.69
CA ALA A 349 -14.26 -5.09 -20.02
C ALA A 349 -14.38 -4.72 -21.51
N PHE A 350 -13.55 -5.27 -22.40
CA PHE A 350 -13.59 -5.05 -23.84
C PHE A 350 -13.49 -6.35 -24.65
N GLU A 351 -14.23 -7.38 -24.30
CA GLU A 351 -14.61 -8.41 -25.27
C GLU A 351 -16.07 -8.18 -25.68
N ASP A 352 -16.23 -7.54 -26.82
CA ASP A 352 -17.49 -7.42 -27.53
C ASP A 352 -17.82 -8.83 -28.14
N PRO A 353 -18.95 -9.47 -27.80
CA PRO A 353 -19.26 -10.82 -28.27
C PRO A 353 -19.76 -10.86 -29.72
N GLY A 354 -19.23 -10.04 -30.62
CA GLY A 354 -19.77 -9.90 -31.96
C GLY A 354 -18.81 -9.97 -33.16
N LEU A 355 -17.51 -10.22 -32.99
CA LEU A 355 -16.58 -10.25 -34.15
C LEU A 355 -15.91 -11.62 -34.31
N PRO A 356 -15.92 -12.18 -35.53
CA PRO A 356 -15.29 -13.48 -35.86
C PRO A 356 -13.75 -13.35 -35.89
N PRO A 357 -13.01 -14.47 -35.74
CA PRO A 357 -11.54 -14.45 -35.68
C PRO A 357 -10.96 -14.13 -37.06
N VAL A 358 -10.26 -13.02 -37.18
CA VAL A 358 -9.55 -12.63 -38.40
C VAL A 358 -8.13 -13.15 -38.34
N GLY A 359 -7.83 -14.11 -39.16
CA GLY A 359 -6.47 -14.52 -39.51
C GLY A 359 -5.82 -13.50 -40.45
N SER A 360 -4.54 -13.22 -40.17
CA SER A 360 -3.48 -12.77 -41.08
C SER A 360 -3.76 -11.62 -42.07
N ARG A 361 -3.16 -10.46 -41.83
CA ARG A 361 -2.32 -9.64 -42.71
C ARG A 361 -2.27 -8.20 -42.22
N MET A 362 -1.06 -7.73 -41.95
CA MET A 362 -0.81 -6.28 -41.86
C MET A 362 -1.09 -5.58 -43.20
N PRO A 363 -1.61 -4.34 -43.19
CA PRO A 363 -0.75 -3.23 -43.62
C PRO A 363 -0.89 -1.98 -42.75
N ASN A 364 0.24 -1.29 -42.60
CA ASN A 364 0.50 0.09 -42.22
C ASN A 364 -0.71 1.00 -41.92
N GLY A 365 -0.79 1.47 -40.65
CA GLY A 365 -1.67 2.55 -40.26
C GLY A 365 -1.71 2.64 -38.73
N GLY A 366 -0.77 3.37 -38.11
CA GLY A 366 -0.64 3.47 -36.67
C GLY A 366 -1.83 4.18 -36.02
N TYR A 367 -2.42 3.52 -35.05
CA TYR A 367 -3.02 4.17 -33.91
C TYR A 367 -2.17 3.79 -32.71
N MET A 368 -1.19 4.63 -32.47
CA MET A 368 -0.39 4.63 -31.26
C MET A 368 -1.28 5.24 -30.18
N PHE A 369 -1.85 4.41 -29.32
CA PHE A 369 -2.43 4.89 -28.08
C PHE A 369 -1.31 5.51 -27.24
N ASP A 370 -1.46 6.80 -26.95
CA ASP A 370 -0.45 7.67 -26.37
C ASP A 370 -0.32 7.46 -24.84
N TYR A 371 -0.07 6.22 -24.42
CA TYR A 371 0.32 5.89 -23.03
C TYR A 371 1.72 6.43 -22.68
N GLY A 372 2.51 6.80 -23.68
CA GLY A 372 3.85 7.35 -23.51
C GLY A 372 3.86 8.74 -22.89
N VAL A 373 2.83 9.55 -23.15
CA VAL A 373 2.77 10.94 -22.66
C VAL A 373 2.37 10.98 -21.18
N GLU A 374 1.46 10.14 -20.74
CA GLU A 374 1.05 10.07 -19.34
C GLU A 374 2.13 9.45 -18.44
N LEU A 375 2.80 8.39 -18.91
CA LEU A 375 3.94 7.79 -18.22
C LEU A 375 5.15 8.76 -18.19
N SER A 376 5.40 9.50 -19.28
CA SER A 376 6.44 10.49 -19.37
C SER A 376 6.18 11.70 -18.46
N SER A 377 4.93 12.12 -18.26
CA SER A 377 4.59 13.18 -17.31
C SER A 377 4.78 12.72 -15.86
N VAL A 378 4.33 11.53 -15.53
CA VAL A 378 4.50 10.93 -14.18
C VAL A 378 5.98 10.67 -13.87
N LEU A 379 6.77 10.22 -14.86
CA LEU A 379 8.22 10.06 -14.69
C LEU A 379 8.94 11.41 -14.62
N ARG A 380 8.52 12.42 -15.39
CA ARG A 380 9.10 13.75 -15.33
C ARG A 380 8.84 14.46 -14.00
N ASP A 381 7.69 14.18 -13.37
CA ASP A 381 7.34 14.71 -12.04
C ASP A 381 7.95 13.90 -10.88
N CYS A 382 8.49 12.71 -11.17
CA CYS A 382 9.14 11.83 -10.18
C CYS A 382 10.68 11.82 -10.28
N PHE A 383 11.24 12.31 -11.38
CA PHE A 383 12.68 12.37 -11.66
C PHE A 383 13.08 13.78 -12.14
#